data_d35b2df08eafc3eb8496f7d9bf4592ed
#
_entry.id   d35b2df08eafc3eb8496f7d9bf4592ed
#
_cell.length_a   1.000
_cell.length_b   1.000
_cell.length_c   1.000
_cell.angle_alpha   90.00
_cell.angle_beta   90.00
_cell.angle_gamma   90.00
#
_symmetry.space_group_name_H-M   'P 1'
#
loop_
_entity.id
_entity.type
_entity.pdbx_description
1 polymer ?
#
loop_
_entity_poly.entity_id
_entity_poly.type
_entity_poly.pdbx_seq_one_letter_code
_entity_poly.pdbx_strand_id
1 'polypeptide(L)'
;MVPGNLCASACQVLTTADPAAKAAASVNMARAWENGEIREIGYCQPPSYPARPDRPDLRRPGDMPRRRGSGRKGRIALLHAIAHIELNAIDLAWDLIARFSDHGLPRVFYDDWVSVAADEGRHFMLLTARMAELNASYGDLSAHDGLWQAAENTAHDFDARLAVVPMLLEARGLDVTPSMVKKLKRRAMKHPLPSCN
;
A
#
# COMPACT_ATOMS: atom_id res chain seq x y z
N MET A 1 5.79 -12.97 17.39
CA MET A 1 7.07 -13.72 17.18
C MET A 1 7.58 -13.34 15.80
N VAL A 2 8.85 -12.95 15.68
CA VAL A 2 9.49 -12.62 14.39
C VAL A 2 9.79 -13.95 13.67
N PRO A 3 9.41 -14.11 12.40
CA PRO A 3 9.73 -15.31 11.62
C PRO A 3 11.23 -15.50 11.41
N GLY A 4 11.67 -16.74 11.15
CA GLY A 4 13.08 -17.07 11.03
C GLY A 4 13.80 -16.52 9.79
N ASN A 5 13.04 -16.08 8.77
CA ASN A 5 13.59 -15.51 7.53
C ASN A 5 12.63 -14.49 6.90
N LEU A 6 13.15 -13.74 5.92
CA LEU A 6 12.43 -12.64 5.27
C LEU A 6 11.20 -13.12 4.48
N CYS A 7 11.33 -14.24 3.76
CA CYS A 7 10.18 -14.79 2.99
C CYS A 7 9.05 -15.25 3.90
N ALA A 8 9.36 -15.86 5.05
CA ALA A 8 8.36 -16.22 6.04
C ALA A 8 7.66 -14.97 6.62
N SER A 9 8.43 -13.88 6.83
CA SER A 9 7.88 -12.58 7.23
C SER A 9 6.95 -12.00 6.18
N ALA A 10 7.33 -12.08 4.91
CA ALA A 10 6.50 -11.66 3.78
C ALA A 10 5.19 -12.46 3.73
N CYS A 11 5.25 -13.78 3.84
CA CYS A 11 4.07 -14.63 3.88
C CYS A 11 3.16 -14.28 5.08
N GLN A 12 3.72 -13.95 6.24
CA GLN A 12 2.93 -13.52 7.40
C GLN A 12 2.19 -12.21 7.13
N VAL A 13 2.83 -11.21 6.53
CA VAL A 13 2.18 -9.95 6.17
C VAL A 13 1.08 -10.20 5.14
N LEU A 14 1.37 -10.96 4.08
CA LEU A 14 0.40 -11.29 3.02
C LEU A 14 -0.83 -12.02 3.55
N THR A 15 -0.69 -12.88 4.56
CA THR A 15 -1.80 -13.63 5.15
C THR A 15 -2.53 -12.89 6.27
N THR A 16 -2.10 -11.68 6.63
CA THR A 16 -2.79 -10.84 7.62
C THR A 16 -3.95 -10.10 6.95
N ALA A 17 -5.20 -10.42 7.32
CA ALA A 17 -6.39 -9.84 6.70
C ALA A 17 -6.74 -8.44 7.23
N ASP A 18 -6.57 -8.19 8.53
CA ASP A 18 -6.85 -6.87 9.12
C ASP A 18 -5.89 -5.81 8.60
N PRO A 19 -6.38 -4.70 8.02
CA PRO A 19 -5.52 -3.71 7.37
C PRO A 19 -4.56 -3.00 8.32
N ALA A 20 -4.99 -2.71 9.54
CA ALA A 20 -4.15 -2.03 10.52
C ALA A 20 -3.06 -2.98 11.05
N ALA A 21 -3.43 -4.24 11.32
CA ALA A 21 -2.48 -5.27 11.71
C ALA A 21 -1.47 -5.57 10.58
N LYS A 22 -1.91 -5.60 9.31
CA LYS A 22 -1.04 -5.78 8.14
C LYS A 22 -0.02 -4.65 8.03
N ALA A 23 -0.45 -3.40 8.11
CA ALA A 23 0.44 -2.24 8.05
C ALA A 23 1.44 -2.24 9.22
N ALA A 24 0.98 -2.53 10.43
CA ALA A 24 1.85 -2.66 11.59
C ALA A 24 2.86 -3.82 11.46
N ALA A 25 2.41 -4.99 10.94
CA ALA A 25 3.28 -6.13 10.67
C ALA A 25 4.35 -5.77 9.65
N SER A 26 4.00 -5.09 8.56
CA SER A 26 4.94 -4.62 7.53
C SER A 26 6.07 -3.80 8.15
N VAL A 27 5.73 -2.77 8.93
CA VAL A 27 6.72 -1.91 9.60
C VAL A 27 7.58 -2.69 10.60
N ASN A 28 6.99 -3.61 11.36
CA ASN A 28 7.72 -4.39 12.35
C ASN A 28 8.70 -5.39 11.71
N MET A 29 8.28 -6.07 10.64
CA MET A 29 9.16 -7.00 9.91
C MET A 29 10.32 -6.27 9.23
N ALA A 30 10.04 -5.10 8.64
CA ALA A 30 11.09 -4.25 8.08
C ALA A 30 12.12 -3.84 9.14
N ARG A 31 11.68 -3.39 10.31
CA ARG A 31 12.58 -3.05 11.42
C ARG A 31 13.42 -4.26 11.88
N ALA A 32 12.80 -5.44 11.97
CA ALA A 32 13.50 -6.66 12.34
C ALA A 32 14.58 -7.05 11.31
N TRP A 33 14.32 -6.83 10.02
CA TRP A 33 15.31 -6.99 8.95
C TRP A 33 16.45 -5.98 9.05
N GLU A 34 16.13 -4.70 9.19
CA GLU A 34 17.10 -3.60 9.33
C GLU A 34 18.01 -3.78 10.55
N ASN A 35 17.46 -4.24 11.68
CA ASN A 35 18.20 -4.49 12.91
C ASN A 35 19.00 -5.81 12.89
N GLY A 36 18.88 -6.62 11.82
CA GLY A 36 19.56 -7.91 11.71
C GLY A 36 19.00 -9.03 12.61
N GLU A 37 17.77 -8.87 13.11
CA GLU A 37 17.00 -9.91 13.78
C GLU A 37 16.57 -10.99 12.79
N ILE A 38 16.25 -10.58 11.56
CA ILE A 38 16.04 -11.43 10.39
C ILE A 38 17.26 -11.27 9.49
N ARG A 39 17.99 -12.35 9.26
CA ARG A 39 19.28 -12.30 8.53
C ARG A 39 19.22 -12.98 7.17
N GLU A 40 18.39 -13.98 7.05
CA GLU A 40 18.29 -14.83 5.86
C GLU A 40 17.08 -14.42 5.02
N ILE A 41 17.21 -14.49 3.70
CA ILE A 41 16.09 -14.30 2.77
C ILE A 41 15.15 -15.49 2.90
N GLY A 42 15.68 -16.69 2.87
CA GLY A 42 14.90 -17.92 2.94
C GLY A 42 14.02 -18.16 1.72
N TYR A 43 13.07 -19.07 1.88
CA TYR A 43 12.06 -19.40 0.89
C TYR A 43 10.72 -19.65 1.56
N CYS A 44 9.65 -19.23 0.93
CA CYS A 44 8.29 -19.66 1.26
C CYS A 44 7.44 -19.70 -0.02
N GLN A 45 6.36 -20.47 0.00
CA GLN A 45 5.35 -20.41 -1.05
C GLN A 45 4.41 -19.24 -0.74
N PRO A 46 4.47 -18.11 -1.46
CA PRO A 46 3.56 -17.01 -1.22
C PRO A 46 2.12 -17.42 -1.57
N PRO A 47 1.10 -16.84 -0.90
CA PRO A 47 -0.27 -17.09 -1.29
C PRO A 47 -0.52 -16.55 -2.71
N SER A 48 -1.46 -17.17 -3.43
CA SER A 48 -1.88 -16.68 -4.75
C SER A 48 -2.60 -15.34 -4.66
N TYR A 49 -3.23 -15.07 -3.52
CA TYR A 49 -3.95 -13.83 -3.23
C TYR A 49 -3.69 -13.40 -1.78
N PRO A 50 -3.42 -12.12 -1.50
CA PRO A 50 -3.23 -11.66 -0.13
C PRO A 50 -4.55 -11.71 0.64
N ALA A 51 -4.46 -12.01 1.94
CA ALA A 51 -5.63 -11.94 2.80
C ALA A 51 -6.19 -10.51 2.83
N ARG A 52 -7.49 -10.38 2.71
CA ARG A 52 -8.22 -9.11 2.67
C ARG A 52 -9.27 -9.05 3.77
N PRO A 53 -9.59 -7.87 4.28
CA PRO A 53 -10.74 -7.68 5.14
C PRO A 53 -12.05 -7.83 4.34
N ASP A 54 -13.18 -8.06 5.03
CA ASP A 54 -14.51 -8.12 4.41
C ASP A 54 -14.90 -6.79 3.73
N ARG A 55 -14.30 -5.69 4.12
CA ARG A 55 -14.48 -4.36 3.55
C ARG A 55 -13.12 -3.70 3.28
N PRO A 56 -13.04 -2.88 2.21
CA PRO A 56 -14.09 -2.36 1.31
C PRO A 56 -14.62 -3.39 0.30
N ASP A 57 -15.86 -3.18 -0.17
CA ASP A 57 -16.37 -3.90 -1.34
C ASP A 57 -15.47 -3.62 -2.53
N LEU A 58 -14.87 -4.65 -3.12
CA LEU A 58 -14.06 -4.52 -4.30
C LEU A 58 -14.93 -4.57 -5.56
N ARG A 59 -14.74 -3.59 -6.43
CA ARG A 59 -15.49 -3.45 -7.69
C ARG A 59 -14.54 -3.39 -8.87
N ARG A 60 -15.05 -3.67 -10.06
CA ARG A 60 -14.29 -3.45 -11.29
C ARG A 60 -14.02 -1.94 -11.46
N PRO A 61 -12.88 -1.54 -12.03
CA PRO A 61 -12.56 -0.12 -12.21
C PRO A 61 -13.65 0.68 -12.94
N GLY A 62 -14.35 0.08 -13.92
CA GLY A 62 -15.46 0.70 -14.65
C GLY A 62 -16.73 0.92 -13.83
N ASP A 63 -16.93 0.14 -12.76
CA ASP A 63 -18.11 0.19 -11.89
C ASP A 63 -17.92 1.13 -10.69
N MET A 64 -16.74 1.77 -10.60
CA MET A 64 -16.44 2.69 -9.51
C MET A 64 -17.29 3.96 -9.62
N PRO A 65 -17.93 4.39 -8.51
CA PRO A 65 -18.69 5.63 -8.50
C PRO A 65 -17.78 6.80 -8.87
N ARG A 66 -18.27 7.67 -9.77
CA ARG A 66 -17.54 8.89 -10.13
C ARG A 66 -17.37 9.75 -8.87
N ARG A 67 -16.14 9.99 -8.46
CA ARG A 67 -15.81 10.81 -7.28
C ARG A 67 -16.11 12.29 -7.56
N ARG A 68 -17.41 12.64 -7.54
CA ARG A 68 -17.88 14.02 -7.63
C ARG A 68 -18.16 14.51 -6.21
N GLY A 69 -17.21 15.23 -5.62
CA GLY A 69 -17.40 15.80 -4.29
C GLY A 69 -16.38 16.87 -3.96
N SER A 70 -16.90 17.98 -3.42
CA SER A 70 -16.09 19.00 -2.78
C SER A 70 -16.32 18.93 -1.26
N GLY A 71 -15.47 19.58 -0.47
CA GLY A 71 -15.61 19.62 0.97
C GLY A 71 -15.17 18.32 1.67
N ARG A 72 -15.80 18.04 2.82
CA ARG A 72 -15.45 16.92 3.70
C ARG A 72 -15.61 15.55 3.00
N LYS A 73 -16.74 15.31 2.34
CA LYS A 73 -17.01 14.04 1.64
C LYS A 73 -15.98 13.75 0.53
N GLY A 74 -15.61 14.78 -0.25
CA GLY A 74 -14.58 14.62 -1.28
C GLY A 74 -13.20 14.33 -0.71
N ARG A 75 -12.85 14.90 0.46
CA ARG A 75 -11.60 14.59 1.16
C ARG A 75 -11.57 13.15 1.67
N ILE A 76 -12.64 12.70 2.32
CA ILE A 76 -12.77 11.31 2.79
C ILE A 76 -12.61 10.34 1.61
N ALA A 77 -13.31 10.58 0.50
CA ALA A 77 -13.20 9.70 -0.68
C ALA A 77 -11.80 9.66 -1.27
N LEU A 78 -11.06 10.77 -1.23
CA LEU A 78 -9.68 10.82 -1.68
C LEU A 78 -8.75 10.05 -0.73
N LEU A 79 -8.83 10.32 0.59
CA LEU A 79 -8.01 9.64 1.59
C LEU A 79 -8.24 8.13 1.57
N HIS A 80 -9.51 7.70 1.50
CA HIS A 80 -9.85 6.28 1.40
C HIS A 80 -9.24 5.62 0.16
N ALA A 81 -9.28 6.31 -0.98
CA ALA A 81 -8.71 5.77 -2.20
C ALA A 81 -7.19 5.66 -2.16
N ILE A 82 -6.51 6.65 -1.57
CA ILE A 82 -5.06 6.60 -1.40
C ILE A 82 -4.73 5.49 -0.39
N ALA A 83 -5.42 5.42 0.76
CA ALA A 83 -5.20 4.36 1.73
C ALA A 83 -5.36 2.95 1.11
N HIS A 84 -6.30 2.79 0.17
CA HIS A 84 -6.44 1.53 -0.55
C HIS A 84 -5.26 1.23 -1.48
N ILE A 85 -4.67 2.25 -2.11
CA ILE A 85 -3.44 2.11 -2.91
C ILE A 85 -2.29 1.69 -2.01
N GLU A 86 -2.08 2.37 -0.88
CA GLU A 86 -0.99 2.05 0.07
C GLU A 86 -1.11 0.62 0.63
N LEU A 87 -2.33 0.19 0.98
CA LEU A 87 -2.55 -1.18 1.44
C LEU A 87 -2.19 -2.22 0.36
N ASN A 88 -2.53 -1.95 -0.90
CA ASN A 88 -2.11 -2.81 -2.01
C ASN A 88 -0.61 -2.75 -2.24
N ALA A 89 0.03 -1.59 -2.07
CA ALA A 89 1.47 -1.44 -2.22
C ALA A 89 2.25 -2.24 -1.17
N ILE A 90 1.74 -2.33 0.07
CA ILE A 90 2.27 -3.25 1.09
C ILE A 90 2.25 -4.69 0.57
N ASP A 91 1.10 -5.17 0.08
CA ASP A 91 0.96 -6.52 -0.44
C ASP A 91 1.90 -6.77 -1.63
N LEU A 92 1.99 -5.81 -2.56
CA LEU A 92 2.81 -5.92 -3.76
C LEU A 92 4.31 -5.99 -3.44
N ALA A 93 4.78 -5.20 -2.47
CA ALA A 93 6.18 -5.20 -2.05
C ALA A 93 6.55 -6.53 -1.37
N TRP A 94 5.74 -7.02 -0.44
CA TRP A 94 5.98 -8.30 0.22
C TRP A 94 5.80 -9.50 -0.71
N ASP A 95 4.85 -9.44 -1.65
CA ASP A 95 4.69 -10.48 -2.67
C ASP A 95 5.92 -10.57 -3.60
N LEU A 96 6.48 -9.42 -3.99
CA LEU A 96 7.69 -9.37 -4.80
C LEU A 96 8.88 -10.04 -4.09
N ILE A 97 9.06 -9.76 -2.79
CA ILE A 97 10.10 -10.35 -1.96
C ILE A 97 9.95 -11.88 -1.88
N ALA A 98 8.74 -12.37 -1.62
CA ALA A 98 8.51 -13.79 -1.41
C ALA A 98 8.49 -14.58 -2.72
N ARG A 99 7.84 -14.05 -3.76
CA ARG A 99 7.56 -14.77 -5.01
C ARG A 99 8.80 -15.02 -5.86
N PHE A 100 9.76 -14.12 -5.81
CA PHE A 100 10.97 -14.19 -6.64
C PHE A 100 12.24 -14.43 -5.80
N SER A 101 12.08 -15.03 -4.63
CA SER A 101 13.21 -15.30 -3.71
C SER A 101 14.22 -16.33 -4.24
N ASP A 102 13.84 -17.15 -5.21
CA ASP A 102 14.68 -18.16 -5.87
C ASP A 102 15.47 -17.62 -7.08
N HIS A 103 15.32 -16.34 -7.43
CA HIS A 103 16.00 -15.72 -8.58
C HIS A 103 17.45 -15.31 -8.29
N GLY A 104 17.99 -15.58 -7.10
CA GLY A 104 19.37 -15.22 -6.76
C GLY A 104 19.64 -13.72 -6.75
N LEU A 105 18.64 -12.92 -6.40
CA LEU A 105 18.72 -11.46 -6.40
C LEU A 105 19.70 -10.96 -5.32
N PRO A 106 20.39 -9.84 -5.54
CA PRO A 106 21.32 -9.29 -4.58
C PRO A 106 20.59 -8.78 -3.32
N ARG A 107 21.25 -8.80 -2.17
CA ARG A 107 20.65 -8.37 -0.89
C ARG A 107 20.05 -6.97 -0.95
N VAL A 108 20.69 -6.04 -1.66
CA VAL A 108 20.21 -4.67 -1.82
C VAL A 108 18.79 -4.61 -2.42
N PHE A 109 18.43 -5.54 -3.29
CA PHE A 109 17.06 -5.65 -3.81
C PHE A 109 16.05 -5.86 -2.68
N TYR A 110 16.36 -6.74 -1.74
CA TYR A 110 15.49 -7.01 -0.59
C TYR A 110 15.47 -5.85 0.39
N ASP A 111 16.62 -5.20 0.61
CA ASP A 111 16.74 -4.02 1.48
C ASP A 111 15.83 -2.89 0.95
N ASP A 112 15.86 -2.61 -0.36
CA ASP A 112 15.05 -1.59 -1.00
C ASP A 112 13.54 -1.90 -0.90
N TRP A 113 13.12 -3.14 -1.23
CA TRP A 113 11.71 -3.50 -1.19
C TRP A 113 11.14 -3.61 0.22
N VAL A 114 11.95 -4.01 1.20
CA VAL A 114 11.58 -3.96 2.62
C VAL A 114 11.36 -2.51 3.07
N SER A 115 12.24 -1.59 2.64
CA SER A 115 12.08 -0.16 2.93
C SER A 115 10.78 0.40 2.32
N VAL A 116 10.51 0.09 1.05
CA VAL A 116 9.24 0.46 0.39
C VAL A 116 8.05 -0.07 1.18
N ALA A 117 8.05 -1.36 1.52
CA ALA A 117 6.94 -1.97 2.27
C ALA A 117 6.70 -1.31 3.64
N ALA A 118 7.78 -0.86 4.32
CA ALA A 118 7.67 -0.12 5.57
C ALA A 118 7.06 1.27 5.38
N ASP A 119 7.47 1.98 4.33
CA ASP A 119 6.94 3.31 4.03
C ASP A 119 5.45 3.24 3.70
N GLU A 120 5.02 2.29 2.88
CA GLU A 120 3.60 2.09 2.54
C GLU A 120 2.77 1.72 3.78
N GLY A 121 3.35 0.93 4.70
CA GLY A 121 2.74 0.67 6.01
C GLY A 121 2.54 1.95 6.83
N ARG A 122 3.54 2.83 6.89
CA ARG A 122 3.46 4.13 7.58
C ARG A 122 2.45 5.05 6.90
N HIS A 123 2.45 5.13 5.56
CA HIS A 123 1.50 5.92 4.79
C HIS A 123 0.05 5.49 5.06
N PHE A 124 -0.23 4.19 5.02
CA PHE A 124 -1.55 3.66 5.34
C PHE A 124 -2.01 4.08 6.74
N MET A 125 -1.14 3.94 7.76
CA MET A 125 -1.47 4.32 9.13
C MET A 125 -1.74 5.83 9.26
N LEU A 126 -0.96 6.70 8.60
CA LEU A 126 -1.18 8.15 8.60
C LEU A 126 -2.51 8.52 7.93
N LEU A 127 -2.84 7.89 6.80
CA LEU A 127 -4.08 8.15 6.08
C LEU A 127 -5.31 7.71 6.88
N THR A 128 -5.25 6.54 7.52
CA THR A 128 -6.35 6.04 8.34
C THR A 128 -6.55 6.87 9.61
N ALA A 129 -5.47 7.32 10.26
CA ALA A 129 -5.54 8.27 11.36
C ALA A 129 -6.22 9.59 10.91
N ARG A 130 -5.85 10.12 9.73
CA ARG A 130 -6.48 11.32 9.18
C ARG A 130 -7.95 11.11 8.83
N MET A 131 -8.34 9.92 8.36
CA MET A 131 -9.74 9.58 8.12
C MET A 131 -10.54 9.56 9.44
N ALA A 132 -9.97 8.99 10.50
CA ALA A 132 -10.60 8.96 11.83
C ALA A 132 -10.93 10.37 12.36
N GLU A 133 -10.03 11.36 12.19
CA GLU A 133 -10.30 12.76 12.52
C GLU A 133 -11.48 13.36 11.72
N LEU A 134 -11.77 12.77 10.58
CA LEU A 134 -12.93 13.12 9.75
C LEU A 134 -14.14 12.21 10.05
N ASN A 135 -14.15 11.45 11.15
CA ASN A 135 -15.16 10.43 11.49
C ASN A 135 -15.47 9.51 10.28
N ALA A 136 -14.43 8.93 9.70
CA ALA A 136 -14.52 7.98 8.62
C ALA A 136 -13.45 6.90 8.82
N SER A 137 -13.70 5.70 8.30
CA SER A 137 -12.83 4.54 8.43
C SER A 137 -12.46 3.96 7.05
N TYR A 138 -11.32 3.27 6.98
CA TYR A 138 -11.03 2.44 5.83
C TYR A 138 -12.06 1.31 5.75
N GLY A 139 -12.61 1.10 4.54
CA GLY A 139 -13.72 0.17 4.33
C GLY A 139 -15.10 0.82 4.18
N ASP A 140 -15.26 2.11 4.55
CA ASP A 140 -16.54 2.82 4.44
C ASP A 140 -16.98 3.06 2.98
N LEU A 141 -16.03 3.06 2.05
CA LEU A 141 -16.28 3.30 0.62
C LEU A 141 -15.77 2.10 -0.19
N SER A 142 -16.38 1.84 -1.34
CA SER A 142 -15.89 0.81 -2.27
C SER A 142 -14.51 1.15 -2.86
N ALA A 143 -13.76 0.13 -3.23
CA ALA A 143 -12.45 0.20 -3.86
C ALA A 143 -12.37 -0.72 -5.08
N HIS A 144 -11.22 -0.78 -5.77
CA HIS A 144 -11.03 -1.66 -6.92
C HIS A 144 -9.73 -2.45 -6.79
N ASP A 145 -9.71 -3.67 -7.33
CA ASP A 145 -8.57 -4.59 -7.21
C ASP A 145 -7.60 -4.57 -8.42
N GLY A 146 -7.63 -3.50 -9.20
CA GLY A 146 -6.85 -3.43 -10.44
C GLY A 146 -5.33 -3.51 -10.26
N LEU A 147 -4.79 -3.16 -9.09
CA LEU A 147 -3.37 -3.30 -8.80
C LEU A 147 -2.99 -4.77 -8.58
N TRP A 148 -3.81 -5.50 -7.81
CA TRP A 148 -3.53 -6.91 -7.59
C TRP A 148 -3.73 -7.74 -8.86
N GLN A 149 -4.73 -7.44 -9.67
CA GLN A 149 -4.91 -8.09 -10.98
C GLN A 149 -3.68 -7.94 -11.89
N ALA A 150 -3.01 -6.78 -11.87
CA ALA A 150 -1.76 -6.60 -12.59
C ALA A 150 -0.63 -7.48 -12.03
N ALA A 151 -0.60 -7.66 -10.71
CA ALA A 151 0.34 -8.56 -10.05
C ALA A 151 0.09 -10.04 -10.39
N GLU A 152 -1.16 -10.49 -10.42
CA GLU A 152 -1.52 -11.85 -10.84
C GLU A 152 -1.07 -12.12 -12.28
N ASN A 153 -1.31 -11.19 -13.18
CA ASN A 153 -0.91 -11.33 -14.59
C ASN A 153 0.60 -11.42 -14.80
N THR A 154 1.40 -10.95 -13.85
CA THR A 154 2.87 -10.95 -13.89
C THR A 154 3.50 -11.89 -12.86
N ALA A 155 2.71 -12.77 -12.23
CA ALA A 155 3.17 -13.63 -11.14
C ALA A 155 4.25 -14.66 -11.54
N HIS A 156 4.37 -14.94 -12.82
CA HIS A 156 5.29 -15.92 -13.42
C HIS A 156 6.51 -15.29 -14.10
N ASP A 157 6.62 -13.97 -14.13
CA ASP A 157 7.64 -13.23 -14.86
C ASP A 157 8.13 -12.05 -14.03
N PHE A 158 9.39 -12.14 -13.56
CA PHE A 158 10.01 -11.14 -12.72
C PHE A 158 10.18 -9.79 -13.41
N ASP A 159 10.63 -9.79 -14.66
CA ASP A 159 10.87 -8.56 -15.42
C ASP A 159 9.55 -7.86 -15.72
N ALA A 160 8.52 -8.61 -16.11
CA ALA A 160 7.18 -8.09 -16.29
C ALA A 160 6.59 -7.53 -14.97
N ARG A 161 6.83 -8.21 -13.83
CA ARG A 161 6.42 -7.74 -12.52
C ARG A 161 7.06 -6.40 -12.17
N LEU A 162 8.38 -6.26 -12.37
CA LEU A 162 9.10 -5.01 -12.11
C LEU A 162 8.70 -3.88 -13.07
N ALA A 163 8.43 -4.21 -14.34
CA ALA A 163 7.99 -3.20 -15.31
C ALA A 163 6.56 -2.70 -15.03
N VAL A 164 5.63 -3.61 -14.74
CA VAL A 164 4.20 -3.28 -14.68
C VAL A 164 3.81 -2.69 -13.32
N VAL A 165 4.20 -3.32 -12.22
CA VAL A 165 3.66 -2.97 -10.89
C VAL A 165 4.24 -1.65 -10.36
N PRO A 166 5.56 -1.43 -10.27
CA PRO A 166 6.11 -0.16 -9.82
C PRO A 166 5.73 1.00 -10.74
N MET A 167 5.78 0.81 -12.06
CA MET A 167 5.42 1.87 -13.02
C MET A 167 3.95 2.27 -12.90
N LEU A 168 3.03 1.35 -12.63
CA LEU A 168 1.62 1.67 -12.39
C LEU A 168 1.43 2.47 -11.11
N LEU A 169 2.18 2.16 -10.05
CA LEU A 169 2.13 2.89 -8.78
C LEU A 169 2.69 4.31 -8.95
N GLU A 170 3.88 4.45 -9.55
CA GLU A 170 4.53 5.73 -9.76
C GLU A 170 3.79 6.63 -10.77
N ALA A 171 3.36 6.10 -11.91
CA ALA A 171 2.64 6.87 -12.92
C ALA A 171 1.35 7.47 -12.36
N ARG A 172 0.60 6.72 -11.53
CA ARG A 172 -0.58 7.26 -10.86
C ARG A 172 -0.24 8.32 -9.82
N GLY A 173 0.85 8.17 -9.07
CA GLY A 173 1.35 9.17 -8.13
C GLY A 173 1.73 10.47 -8.84
N LEU A 174 2.52 10.39 -9.91
CA LEU A 174 2.98 11.54 -10.69
C LEU A 174 1.83 12.27 -11.39
N ASP A 175 0.86 11.57 -11.98
CA ASP A 175 -0.27 12.17 -12.67
C ASP A 175 -1.27 12.87 -11.74
N VAL A 176 -1.51 12.30 -10.57
CA VAL A 176 -2.53 12.80 -9.62
C VAL A 176 -1.98 13.89 -8.71
N THR A 177 -0.74 13.77 -8.24
CA THR A 177 -0.11 14.67 -7.26
C THR A 177 -0.08 16.14 -7.70
N PRO A 178 0.34 16.52 -8.92
CA PRO A 178 0.37 17.93 -9.33
C PRO A 178 -1.02 18.56 -9.33
N SER A 179 -2.03 17.83 -9.78
CA SER A 179 -3.42 18.32 -9.81
C SER A 179 -4.00 18.47 -8.39
N MET A 180 -3.64 17.57 -7.48
CA MET A 180 -4.02 17.64 -6.06
C MET A 180 -3.34 18.79 -5.34
N VAL A 181 -2.04 18.96 -5.50
CA VAL A 181 -1.27 20.08 -4.91
C VAL A 181 -1.83 21.41 -5.39
N LYS A 182 -2.14 21.55 -6.68
CA LYS A 182 -2.76 22.76 -7.24
C LYS A 182 -4.13 23.04 -6.65
N LYS A 183 -4.96 22.01 -6.44
CA LYS A 183 -6.28 22.14 -5.78
C LYS A 183 -6.16 22.51 -4.31
N LEU A 184 -5.21 21.94 -3.59
CA LEU A 184 -4.97 22.23 -2.17
C LEU A 184 -4.44 23.66 -1.99
N LYS A 185 -3.46 24.10 -2.80
CA LYS A 185 -2.94 25.48 -2.77
C LYS A 185 -4.03 26.51 -3.08
N ARG A 186 -4.89 26.29 -4.09
CA ARG A 186 -6.01 27.18 -4.40
C ARG A 186 -7.04 27.27 -3.28
N ARG A 187 -7.20 26.22 -2.45
CA ARG A 187 -8.10 26.22 -1.28
C ARG A 187 -7.50 26.90 -0.08
N ALA A 188 -6.21 26.70 0.20
CA ALA A 188 -5.51 27.40 1.26
C ALA A 188 -5.54 28.92 1.06
N MET A 189 -5.40 29.39 -0.18
CA MET A 189 -5.52 30.82 -0.51
C MET A 189 -6.95 31.38 -0.38
N LYS A 190 -7.99 30.53 -0.50
CA LYS A 190 -9.39 30.97 -0.34
C LYS A 190 -9.89 30.96 1.11
N HIS A 191 -9.25 30.24 1.99
CA HIS A 191 -9.55 30.15 3.42
C HIS A 191 -8.24 30.19 4.20
N PRO A 192 -7.63 31.37 4.38
CA PRO A 192 -6.47 31.51 5.26
C PRO A 192 -6.86 31.06 6.67
N LEU A 193 -5.96 30.33 7.33
CA LEU A 193 -6.14 29.98 8.74
C LEU A 193 -6.28 31.27 9.54
N PRO A 194 -7.19 31.32 10.55
CA PRO A 194 -7.24 32.47 11.46
C PRO A 194 -5.86 32.65 12.10
N SER A 195 -5.34 33.85 12.01
CA SER A 195 -4.10 34.22 12.70
C SER A 195 -4.29 33.98 14.19
N CYS A 196 -3.48 33.12 14.79
CA CYS A 196 -3.36 33.06 16.25
C CYS A 196 -2.76 34.41 16.70
N ASN A 197 -3.58 35.22 17.34
CA ASN A 197 -3.12 36.30 18.24
C ASN A 197 -2.88 35.71 19.61
#